data_bd85fb07fa7021990a5c3d37a72e2367
#
_entry.id   bd85fb07fa7021990a5c3d37a72e2367
#
_cell.length_a   1.000
_cell.length_b   1.000
_cell.length_c   1.000
_cell.angle_alpha   90.00
_cell.angle_beta   90.00
_cell.angle_gamma   90.00
#
_symmetry.space_group_name_H-M   'P 1'
#
loop_
_entity.id
_entity.type
_entity.pdbx_description
1 polymer ?
#
loop_
_entity_poly.entity_id
_entity_poly.type
_entity_poly.pdbx_seq_one_letter_code
_entity_poly.pdbx_strand_id
1 'polypeptide(L)' 'MKVRYKGPSFGIDGLTDGSVYEVLEVDELTGAFRLIDDSGEDYLYSPTEPGPVCDPSIKGKFEVIEDDEQGTLDKAINQ' A
#
# COMPACT_ATOMS: atom_id res chain seq x y z
N MET A 1 3.06 -11.14 -2.33
CA MET A 1 2.91 -9.89 -3.10
C MET A 1 3.60 -8.75 -2.35
N LYS A 2 4.36 -7.94 -3.05
CA LYS A 2 5.14 -6.86 -2.43
C LYS A 2 5.04 -5.58 -3.22
N VAL A 3 4.97 -4.45 -2.51
CA VAL A 3 4.95 -3.12 -3.10
C VAL A 3 6.00 -2.25 -2.43
N ARG A 4 6.53 -1.27 -3.17
CA ARG A 4 7.38 -0.21 -2.61
C ARG A 4 6.54 1.05 -2.50
N TYR A 5 6.56 1.66 -1.32
CA TYR A 5 5.90 2.94 -1.13
C TYR A 5 6.80 4.08 -1.64
N LYS A 6 6.22 4.99 -2.41
CA LYS A 6 6.90 6.20 -2.89
C LYS A 6 6.03 7.40 -2.57
N GLY A 7 6.56 8.30 -1.76
CA GLY A 7 5.86 9.50 -1.35
C GLY A 7 6.31 9.96 0.02
N PRO A 8 5.65 10.97 0.57
CA PRO A 8 6.00 11.47 1.90
C PRO A 8 5.85 10.37 2.96
N SER A 9 6.89 10.17 3.77
CA SER A 9 6.79 9.28 4.94
C SER A 9 5.82 9.88 5.94
N PHE A 10 5.00 9.06 6.56
CA PHE A 10 4.02 9.52 7.52
C PHE A 10 3.93 8.61 8.73
N GLY A 11 3.77 9.26 9.90
CA GLY A 11 3.65 8.55 11.16
C GLY A 11 4.93 7.83 11.55
N ILE A 12 5.01 7.40 12.80
CA ILE A 12 6.08 6.54 13.27
C ILE A 12 5.82 5.11 12.79
N ASP A 13 4.55 4.75 12.70
CA ASP A 13 4.08 3.40 12.40
C ASP A 13 3.28 3.32 11.09
N GLY A 14 3.53 4.22 10.15
CA GLY A 14 2.85 4.25 8.87
C GLY A 14 3.68 3.65 7.74
N LEU A 15 3.91 4.46 6.69
CA LEU A 15 4.70 4.06 5.54
C LEU A 15 5.91 4.98 5.39
N THR A 16 7.04 4.40 5.02
CA THR A 16 8.29 5.13 4.81
C THR A 16 8.65 5.13 3.32
N ASP A 17 9.02 6.30 2.79
CA ASP A 17 9.42 6.43 1.40
C ASP A 17 10.54 5.46 1.04
N GLY A 18 10.34 4.74 -0.05
CA GLY A 18 11.33 3.79 -0.57
C GLY A 18 11.30 2.40 0.08
N SER A 19 10.53 2.19 1.13
CA SER A 19 10.44 0.88 1.79
C SER A 19 9.51 -0.06 1.05
N VAL A 20 9.82 -1.36 1.13
CA VAL A 20 9.02 -2.43 0.52
C VAL A 20 8.14 -3.07 1.60
N TYR A 21 6.87 -3.28 1.26
CA TYR A 21 5.89 -3.83 2.18
C TYR A 21 5.26 -5.09 1.60
N GLU A 22 4.99 -6.07 2.47
CA GLU A 22 4.29 -7.30 2.09
C GLU A 22 2.79 -7.04 2.05
N VAL A 23 2.17 -7.31 0.90
CA VAL A 23 0.72 -7.26 0.74
C VAL A 23 0.15 -8.65 1.00
N LEU A 24 -0.71 -8.75 1.99
CA LEU A 24 -1.32 -10.03 2.39
C LEU A 24 -2.49 -10.40 1.48
N GLU A 25 -3.30 -9.40 1.13
CA GLU A 25 -4.45 -9.60 0.24
C GLU A 25 -4.94 -8.27 -0.31
N VAL A 26 -5.77 -8.34 -1.33
CA VAL A 26 -6.52 -7.19 -1.84
C VAL A 26 -7.98 -7.40 -1.43
N ASP A 27 -8.56 -6.43 -0.71
CA ASP A 27 -9.94 -6.51 -0.26
C ASP A 27 -10.88 -6.50 -1.46
N GLU A 28 -11.74 -7.51 -1.58
CA GLU A 28 -12.65 -7.66 -2.72
C GLU A 28 -13.72 -6.56 -2.78
N LEU A 29 -14.11 -6.00 -1.64
CA LEU A 29 -15.15 -4.99 -1.60
C LEU A 29 -14.64 -3.60 -1.91
N THR A 30 -13.47 -3.23 -1.38
CA THR A 30 -12.94 -1.87 -1.47
C THR A 30 -11.76 -1.75 -2.43
N GLY A 31 -11.12 -2.87 -2.78
CA GLY A 31 -9.89 -2.86 -3.55
C GLY A 31 -8.66 -2.45 -2.75
N ALA A 32 -8.80 -2.21 -1.45
CA ALA A 32 -7.70 -1.79 -0.60
C ALA A 32 -6.67 -2.90 -0.41
N PHE A 33 -5.42 -2.50 -0.26
CA PHE A 33 -4.34 -3.44 0.07
C PHE A 33 -4.29 -3.64 1.58
N ARG A 34 -4.36 -4.90 2.01
CA ARG A 34 -4.04 -5.27 3.38
C ARG A 34 -2.56 -5.59 3.42
N LEU A 35 -1.79 -4.72 4.04
CA LEU A 35 -0.33 -4.89 4.11
C LEU A 35 0.17 -4.69 5.54
N ILE A 36 1.36 -5.21 5.81
CA ILE A 36 2.04 -5.01 7.09
C ILE A 36 2.87 -3.74 6.96
N ASP A 37 2.49 -2.71 7.72
CA ASP A 37 3.18 -1.42 7.70
C ASP A 37 4.32 -1.36 8.72
N ASP A 38 4.86 -0.16 8.97
CA ASP A 38 5.99 0.02 9.89
C ASP A 38 5.65 -0.32 11.35
N SER A 39 4.35 -0.43 11.68
CA SER A 39 3.93 -0.85 13.02
C SER A 39 4.11 -2.35 13.26
N GLY A 40 4.32 -3.11 12.18
CA GLY A 40 4.37 -4.57 12.24
C GLY A 40 3.00 -5.23 12.26
N GLU A 41 1.93 -4.45 12.15
CA GLU A 41 0.56 -4.93 12.08
C GLU A 41 -0.03 -4.70 10.69
N ASP A 42 -1.08 -5.42 10.34
CA ASP A 42 -1.74 -5.28 9.06
C ASP A 42 -2.83 -4.23 9.11
N TYR A 43 -2.79 -3.33 8.12
CA TYR A 43 -3.80 -2.29 7.93
C TYR A 43 -4.18 -2.20 6.45
N LEU A 44 -5.35 -1.61 6.18
CA LEU A 44 -5.82 -1.38 4.82
C LEU A 44 -5.35 -0.02 4.31
N TYR A 45 -4.79 -0.01 3.10
CA TYR A 45 -4.32 1.20 2.42
C TYR A 45 -4.90 1.27 1.01
N SER A 46 -5.16 2.49 0.55
CA SER A 46 -5.58 2.71 -0.83
C SER A 46 -4.50 2.23 -1.81
N PRO A 47 -4.83 1.47 -2.84
CA PRO A 47 -3.84 1.03 -3.81
C PRO A 47 -3.32 2.16 -4.71
N THR A 48 -4.08 3.24 -4.85
CA THR A 48 -3.75 4.34 -5.76
C THR A 48 -3.28 5.60 -5.06
N GLU A 49 -3.73 5.84 -3.83
CA GLU A 49 -3.38 7.05 -3.08
C GLU A 49 -3.12 6.72 -1.61
N PRO A 50 -2.11 5.89 -1.31
CA PRO A 50 -1.83 5.55 0.09
C PRO A 50 -1.37 6.76 0.88
N GLY A 51 -1.89 6.89 2.10
CA GLY A 51 -1.54 7.98 2.98
C GLY A 51 -2.26 7.85 4.32
N PRO A 52 -1.96 8.72 5.29
CA PRO A 52 -2.62 8.66 6.58
C PRO A 52 -4.08 9.10 6.48
N VAL A 53 -4.94 8.44 7.25
CA VAL A 53 -6.37 8.76 7.27
C VAL A 53 -6.60 10.17 7.81
N CYS A 54 -5.77 10.60 8.76
CA CYS A 54 -5.93 11.90 9.42
C CYS A 54 -5.43 13.08 8.59
N ASP A 55 -4.71 12.86 7.51
CA ASP A 55 -4.20 13.94 6.65
C ASP A 55 -4.34 13.57 5.18
N PRO A 56 -5.48 13.90 4.54
CA PRO A 56 -5.71 13.55 3.15
C PRO A 56 -4.84 14.30 2.15
N SER A 57 -4.07 15.30 2.60
CA SER A 57 -3.12 15.99 1.71
C SER A 57 -1.84 15.19 1.49
N ILE A 58 -1.55 14.23 2.37
CA ILE A 58 -0.38 13.35 2.23
C ILE A 58 -0.80 12.14 1.40
N LYS A 59 -0.33 12.11 0.16
CA LYS A 59 -0.65 11.02 -0.78
C LYS A 59 0.63 10.55 -1.44
N GLY A 60 0.83 9.22 -1.43
CA GLY A 60 1.95 8.61 -2.12
C GLY A 60 1.48 7.73 -3.26
N LYS A 61 2.34 6.80 -3.64
CA LYS A 61 2.07 5.80 -4.66
C LYS A 61 2.71 4.49 -4.28
N PHE A 62 2.17 3.39 -4.79
CA PHE A 62 2.80 2.09 -4.68
C PHE A 62 3.39 1.66 -6.02
N GLU A 63 4.60 1.11 -5.97
CA GLU A 63 5.25 0.46 -7.09
C GLU A 63 5.21 -1.05 -6.85
N VAL A 64 4.73 -1.82 -7.80
CA VAL A 64 4.68 -3.28 -7.67
C VAL A 64 6.09 -3.84 -7.79
N ILE A 65 6.52 -4.55 -6.75
CA ILE A 65 7.83 -5.23 -6.71
C ILE A 65 7.66 -6.72 -7.02
N GLU A 66 6.62 -7.34 -6.43
CA GLU A 66 6.32 -8.74 -6.64
C GLU A 66 4.81 -8.92 -6.66
N ASP A 67 4.28 -9.44 -7.76
CA ASP A 67 2.85 -9.67 -7.94
C ASP A 67 2.59 -11.18 -7.98
N ASP A 68 1.32 -11.57 -7.94
CA ASP A 68 0.93 -12.96 -8.16
C ASP A 68 0.83 -13.26 -9.67
N GLU A 69 0.53 -14.51 -10.01
CA GLU A 69 0.41 -14.94 -11.41
C GLU A 69 -0.73 -14.27 -12.15
N GLN A 70 -1.71 -13.75 -11.43
CA GLN A 70 -2.90 -13.14 -12.00
C GLN A 70 -2.76 -11.62 -12.16
N GLY A 71 -1.69 -11.03 -11.67
CA GLY A 71 -1.49 -9.59 -11.71
C GLY A 71 -2.44 -8.83 -10.79
N THR A 72 -2.73 -9.39 -9.63
CA THR A 72 -3.69 -8.83 -8.66
C THR A 72 -3.35 -7.40 -8.24
N LEU A 73 -2.08 -7.14 -7.92
CA LEU A 73 -1.63 -5.80 -7.51
C LEU A 73 -1.70 -4.82 -8.68
N ASP A 74 -1.25 -5.23 -9.84
CA ASP A 74 -1.26 -4.40 -11.03
C ASP A 74 -2.68 -3.98 -11.40
N LYS A 75 -3.61 -4.91 -11.38
CA LYS A 75 -5.02 -4.62 -11.67
C LYS A 75 -5.63 -3.65 -10.66
N ALA A 76 -5.30 -3.79 -9.39
CA ALA A 76 -5.83 -2.91 -8.35
C ALA A 76 -5.30 -1.48 -8.50
N ILE A 77 -4.04 -1.31 -8.88
CA ILE A 77 -3.42 0.00 -9.05
C ILE A 77 -3.90 0.68 -10.34
N ASN A 78 -4.12 -0.07 -11.40
CA ASN A 78 -4.43 0.46 -12.73
C ASN A 78 -5.92 0.41 -13.11
N GLN A 79 -6.78 0.31 -12.13
CA GLN A 79 -8.22 0.42 -12.37
C GLN A 79 -8.67 1.84 -12.57
#